data_4f27150aa4b51a24f5453095bad15ac1
#
_entry.id   4f27150aa4b51a24f5453095bad15ac1
#
_cell.length_a   1.000
_cell.length_b   1.000
_cell.length_c   1.000
_cell.angle_alpha   90.00
_cell.angle_beta   90.00
_cell.angle_gamma   90.00
#
_symmetry.space_group_name_H-M   'P 1'
#
loop_
_entity.id
_entity.type
_entity.pdbx_description
1 polymer ?
#
loop_
_entity_poly.entity_id
_entity_poly.type
_entity_poly.pdbx_seq_one_letter_code
_entity_poly.pdbx_strand_id
1 'polypeptide(L)'
;MSHDPKPLGGKLFSKPIIIFGPLVILCVLLIVKRLVFGLGSVSDLNGGYPWGIWIAFDLLIGTGFACGGWALAWAVYVFNKGEYHPLVRPALLASLLGYSLGGLSITIDLGRYWNMPNFFIPGIFNVNSVLLETAVCMTIYIGVMALELAPVSYTHLTLPTTPY
;
A
#
# COMPACT_ATOMS: atom_id res chain seq x y z
N MET A 1 26.89 -23.18 16.69
CA MET A 1 25.48 -23.29 17.08
C MET A 1 24.65 -23.18 15.81
N SER A 2 24.11 -24.30 15.32
CA SER A 2 23.24 -24.31 14.13
C SER A 2 21.91 -23.69 14.53
N HIS A 3 21.63 -22.50 14.01
CA HIS A 3 20.31 -21.90 14.09
C HIS A 3 19.42 -22.56 13.02
N ASP A 4 18.94 -23.76 13.28
CA ASP A 4 17.89 -24.34 12.46
C ASP A 4 16.62 -23.46 12.64
N PRO A 5 16.07 -22.89 11.56
CA PRO A 5 14.87 -22.10 11.64
C PRO A 5 13.72 -23.00 12.09
N LYS A 6 13.30 -22.87 13.33
CA LYS A 6 12.09 -23.56 13.82
C LYS A 6 10.87 -22.85 13.24
N PRO A 7 9.93 -23.58 12.59
CA PRO A 7 8.70 -22.97 12.12
C PRO A 7 7.96 -22.37 13.32
N LEU A 8 7.58 -21.09 13.21
CA LEU A 8 6.75 -20.37 14.17
C LEU A 8 5.29 -20.89 14.10
N GLY A 9 5.12 -22.23 14.22
CA GLY A 9 3.84 -22.90 14.17
C GLY A 9 3.08 -22.69 15.49
N GLY A 10 2.28 -21.62 15.54
CA GLY A 10 1.22 -21.46 16.53
C GLY A 10 -0.05 -22.19 16.09
N LYS A 11 -0.96 -22.51 17.04
CA LYS A 11 -2.30 -23.01 16.72
C LYS A 11 -3.01 -21.99 15.82
N LEU A 12 -3.61 -22.47 14.72
CA LEU A 12 -4.41 -21.64 13.79
C LEU A 12 -5.52 -20.83 14.51
N PHE A 13 -6.09 -21.38 15.58
CA PHE A 13 -7.05 -20.71 16.44
C PHE A 13 -6.36 -20.15 17.70
N SER A 14 -5.62 -19.09 17.55
CA SER A 14 -5.08 -18.33 18.67
C SER A 14 -6.12 -17.31 19.18
N LYS A 15 -6.00 -16.88 20.44
CA LYS A 15 -6.92 -15.89 21.04
C LYS A 15 -7.11 -14.63 20.17
N PRO A 16 -6.06 -14.01 19.59
CA PRO A 16 -6.27 -12.87 18.71
C PRO A 16 -7.08 -13.19 17.44
N ILE A 17 -6.94 -14.38 16.85
CA ILE A 17 -7.73 -14.76 15.67
C ILE A 17 -9.20 -14.93 16.02
N ILE A 18 -9.53 -15.44 17.21
CA ILE A 18 -10.93 -15.56 17.64
C ILE A 18 -11.57 -14.19 17.87
N ILE A 19 -10.80 -13.21 18.35
CA ILE A 19 -11.29 -11.86 18.63
C ILE A 19 -11.39 -11.04 17.34
N PHE A 20 -10.33 -11.02 16.52
CA PHE A 20 -10.25 -10.17 15.31
C PHE A 20 -10.82 -10.85 14.06
N GLY A 21 -10.90 -12.18 14.04
CA GLY A 21 -11.44 -12.93 12.90
C GLY A 21 -12.85 -12.51 12.49
N PRO A 22 -13.82 -12.43 13.40
CA PRO A 22 -15.17 -11.95 13.08
C PRO A 22 -15.18 -10.52 12.52
N LEU A 23 -14.31 -9.64 13.03
CA LEU A 23 -14.18 -8.26 12.55
C LEU A 23 -13.65 -8.24 11.11
N VAL A 24 -12.63 -9.03 10.82
CA VAL A 24 -12.09 -9.15 9.45
C VAL A 24 -13.15 -9.71 8.50
N ILE A 25 -13.88 -10.74 8.90
CA ILE A 25 -14.97 -11.31 8.10
C ILE A 25 -16.04 -10.24 7.83
N LEU A 26 -16.44 -9.48 8.83
CA LEU A 26 -17.39 -8.38 8.66
C LEU A 26 -16.88 -7.34 7.67
N CYS A 27 -15.62 -6.92 7.77
CA CYS A 27 -15.00 -5.98 6.83
C CYS A 27 -15.02 -6.52 5.40
N VAL A 28 -14.66 -7.79 5.21
CA VAL A 28 -14.69 -8.43 3.88
C VAL A 28 -16.11 -8.47 3.32
N LEU A 29 -17.12 -8.82 4.14
CA LEU A 29 -18.52 -8.84 3.72
C LEU A 29 -19.01 -7.44 3.33
N LEU A 30 -18.62 -6.40 4.06
CA LEU A 30 -18.96 -5.01 3.72
C LEU A 30 -18.30 -4.57 2.42
N ILE A 31 -17.04 -4.96 2.18
CA ILE A 31 -16.34 -4.69 0.90
C ILE A 31 -17.05 -5.41 -0.26
N VAL A 32 -17.40 -6.68 -0.11
CA VAL A 32 -18.15 -7.43 -1.13
C VAL A 32 -19.50 -6.77 -1.39
N LYS A 33 -20.25 -6.42 -0.34
CA LYS A 33 -21.52 -5.70 -0.46
C LYS A 33 -21.34 -4.38 -1.22
N ARG A 34 -20.31 -3.62 -0.92
CA ARG A 34 -19.96 -2.38 -1.59
C ARG A 34 -19.67 -2.59 -3.08
N LEU A 35 -18.91 -3.62 -3.44
CA LEU A 35 -18.58 -3.91 -4.83
C LEU A 35 -19.79 -4.35 -5.66
N VAL A 36 -20.74 -5.08 -5.06
CA VAL A 36 -21.94 -5.59 -5.74
C VAL A 36 -23.06 -4.53 -5.80
N PHE A 37 -23.35 -3.88 -4.69
CA PHE A 37 -24.50 -2.97 -4.56
C PHE A 37 -24.12 -1.48 -4.67
N GLY A 38 -22.84 -1.18 -4.84
CA GLY A 38 -22.33 0.18 -4.93
C GLY A 38 -22.04 0.83 -3.57
N LEU A 39 -21.37 1.99 -3.63
CA LEU A 39 -20.86 2.69 -2.46
C LEU A 39 -21.96 3.18 -1.52
N GLY A 40 -23.08 3.67 -2.04
CA GLY A 40 -24.22 4.15 -1.25
C GLY A 40 -24.92 3.09 -0.41
N SER A 41 -24.65 1.79 -0.64
CA SER A 41 -25.23 0.69 0.16
C SER A 41 -24.52 0.47 1.51
N VAL A 42 -23.31 0.98 1.64
CA VAL A 42 -22.42 0.76 2.81
C VAL A 42 -22.03 2.07 3.47
N SER A 43 -22.13 3.18 2.72
CA SER A 43 -21.83 4.53 3.18
C SER A 43 -22.90 5.50 2.68
N ASP A 44 -23.02 6.64 3.31
CA ASP A 44 -23.96 7.70 2.90
C ASP A 44 -23.34 8.64 1.85
N LEU A 45 -22.28 8.19 1.16
CA LEU A 45 -21.63 8.96 0.11
C LEU A 45 -22.50 9.01 -1.15
N ASN A 46 -22.68 10.20 -1.68
CA ASN A 46 -23.41 10.46 -2.92
C ASN A 46 -22.63 11.45 -3.80
N GLY A 47 -23.20 11.80 -4.97
CA GLY A 47 -22.55 12.70 -5.91
C GLY A 47 -22.28 14.12 -5.41
N GLY A 48 -22.88 14.54 -4.28
CA GLY A 48 -22.61 15.81 -3.62
C GLY A 48 -21.42 15.75 -2.63
N TYR A 49 -20.97 14.54 -2.27
CA TYR A 49 -19.84 14.31 -1.36
C TYR A 49 -18.81 13.44 -2.05
N PRO A 50 -17.93 14.01 -2.89
CA PRO A 50 -16.99 13.24 -3.71
C PRO A 50 -15.90 12.53 -2.89
N TRP A 51 -15.65 12.98 -1.65
CA TRP A 51 -14.61 12.45 -0.76
C TRP A 51 -15.18 12.22 0.64
N GLY A 52 -15.01 11.00 1.15
CA GLY A 52 -15.25 10.70 2.57
C GLY A 52 -14.06 11.14 3.43
N ILE A 53 -14.32 11.49 4.69
CA ILE A 53 -13.25 11.89 5.62
C ILE A 53 -12.23 10.76 5.85
N TRP A 54 -12.66 9.52 5.79
CA TRP A 54 -11.77 8.36 5.94
C TRP A 54 -10.75 8.23 4.81
N ILE A 55 -11.10 8.58 3.58
CA ILE A 55 -10.15 8.51 2.46
C ILE A 55 -9.02 9.51 2.64
N ALA A 56 -9.32 10.70 3.17
CA ALA A 56 -8.31 11.68 3.53
C ALA A 56 -7.37 11.14 4.62
N PHE A 57 -7.93 10.42 5.59
CA PHE A 57 -7.17 9.81 6.67
C PHE A 57 -6.28 8.67 6.15
N ASP A 58 -6.83 7.76 5.37
CA ASP A 58 -6.10 6.61 4.80
C ASP A 58 -5.00 7.07 3.83
N LEU A 59 -5.30 8.07 3.01
CA LEU A 59 -4.33 8.68 2.11
C LEU A 59 -3.19 9.33 2.89
N LEU A 60 -3.51 10.09 3.94
CA LEU A 60 -2.51 10.77 4.79
C LEU A 60 -1.61 9.77 5.50
N ILE A 61 -2.15 8.67 6.02
CA ILE A 61 -1.37 7.61 6.64
C ILE A 61 -0.50 6.91 5.60
N GLY A 62 -1.08 6.49 4.47
CA GLY A 62 -0.35 5.79 3.41
C GLY A 62 0.80 6.63 2.85
N THR A 63 0.55 7.89 2.52
CA THR A 63 1.59 8.81 2.04
C THR A 63 2.59 9.20 3.12
N GLY A 64 2.14 9.33 4.39
CA GLY A 64 3.04 9.63 5.51
C GLY A 64 4.08 8.53 5.73
N PHE A 65 3.68 7.27 5.72
CA PHE A 65 4.63 6.15 5.78
C PHE A 65 5.58 6.14 4.57
N ALA A 66 5.06 6.42 3.40
CA ALA A 66 5.83 6.47 2.19
C ALA A 66 6.89 7.60 2.21
N CYS A 67 6.51 8.80 2.62
CA CYS A 67 7.43 9.93 2.77
C CYS A 67 8.53 9.66 3.81
N GLY A 68 8.21 8.93 4.88
CA GLY A 68 9.19 8.53 5.90
C GLY A 68 10.34 7.70 5.33
N GLY A 69 10.04 6.75 4.44
CA GLY A 69 11.08 5.96 3.77
C GLY A 69 11.95 6.79 2.82
N TRP A 70 11.37 7.71 2.07
CA TRP A 70 12.12 8.65 1.23
C TRP A 70 13.01 9.58 2.05
N ALA A 71 12.50 10.11 3.15
CA ALA A 71 13.30 10.95 4.05
C ALA A 71 14.52 10.20 4.59
N LEU A 72 14.37 8.91 4.93
CA LEU A 72 15.48 8.08 5.36
C LEU A 72 16.47 7.81 4.23
N ALA A 73 16.00 7.52 3.02
CA ALA A 73 16.86 7.33 1.85
C ALA A 73 17.68 8.61 1.56
N TRP A 74 17.04 9.78 1.63
CA TRP A 74 17.74 11.08 1.51
C TRP A 74 18.81 11.26 2.59
N ALA A 75 18.50 10.95 3.84
CA ALA A 75 19.46 11.04 4.94
C ALA A 75 20.70 10.18 4.69
N VAL A 76 20.52 8.98 4.14
CA VAL A 76 21.61 8.04 3.89
C VAL A 76 22.42 8.44 2.66
N TYR A 77 21.76 8.68 1.52
CA TYR A 77 22.44 8.84 0.24
C TYR A 77 22.85 10.29 -0.07
N VAL A 78 22.06 11.27 0.33
CA VAL A 78 22.37 12.71 0.08
C VAL A 78 23.17 13.29 1.22
N PHE A 79 22.77 13.07 2.48
CA PHE A 79 23.47 13.58 3.64
C PHE A 79 24.58 12.64 4.15
N ASN A 80 24.85 11.54 3.44
CA ASN A 80 25.93 10.58 3.71
C ASN A 80 25.93 10.02 5.15
N LYS A 81 24.74 9.80 5.72
CA LYS A 81 24.56 9.20 7.04
C LYS A 81 24.56 7.67 6.94
N GLY A 82 25.75 7.08 6.66
CA GLY A 82 25.92 5.65 6.43
C GLY A 82 25.50 4.74 7.59
N GLU A 83 25.44 5.24 8.80
CA GLU A 83 24.98 4.53 9.99
C GLU A 83 23.52 4.03 9.87
N TYR A 84 22.67 4.73 9.08
CA TYR A 84 21.27 4.36 8.84
C TYR A 84 21.07 3.46 7.63
N HIS A 85 22.13 3.10 6.91
CA HIS A 85 22.03 2.24 5.71
C HIS A 85 21.26 0.92 5.93
N PRO A 86 21.39 0.21 7.06
CA PRO A 86 20.62 -1.01 7.32
C PRO A 86 19.11 -0.79 7.38
N LEU A 87 18.67 0.43 7.71
CA LEU A 87 17.25 0.80 7.83
C LEU A 87 16.60 1.16 6.48
N VAL A 88 17.39 1.40 5.43
CA VAL A 88 16.86 1.83 4.12
C VAL A 88 15.94 0.77 3.52
N ARG A 89 16.32 -0.51 3.59
CA ARG A 89 15.52 -1.60 3.02
C ARG A 89 14.15 -1.75 3.67
N PRO A 90 14.04 -1.89 5.01
CA PRO A 90 12.73 -1.96 5.64
C PRO A 90 11.92 -0.67 5.47
N ALA A 91 12.57 0.49 5.38
CA ALA A 91 11.90 1.76 5.13
C ALA A 91 11.31 1.83 3.71
N LEU A 92 12.03 1.39 2.68
CA LEU A 92 11.51 1.31 1.31
C LEU A 92 10.35 0.31 1.20
N LEU A 93 10.44 -0.83 1.87
CA LEU A 93 9.34 -1.79 1.93
C LEU A 93 8.10 -1.19 2.60
N ALA A 94 8.28 -0.51 3.73
CA ALA A 94 7.18 0.18 4.42
C ALA A 94 6.55 1.26 3.53
N SER A 95 7.35 2.00 2.76
CA SER A 95 6.89 2.99 1.81
C SER A 95 6.07 2.38 0.67
N LEU A 96 6.55 1.28 0.08
CA LEU A 96 5.82 0.56 -0.97
C LEU A 96 4.48 0.05 -0.45
N LEU A 97 4.45 -0.55 0.72
CA LEU A 97 3.21 -1.01 1.36
C LEU A 97 2.28 0.15 1.68
N GLY A 98 2.79 1.26 2.18
CA GLY A 98 2.02 2.48 2.46
C GLY A 98 1.32 3.03 1.22
N TYR A 99 2.04 3.23 0.12
CA TYR A 99 1.44 3.66 -1.14
C TYR A 99 0.48 2.64 -1.73
N SER A 100 0.80 1.35 -1.67
CA SER A 100 -0.05 0.29 -2.21
C SER A 100 -1.37 0.18 -1.46
N LEU A 101 -1.34 0.26 -0.13
CA LEU A 101 -2.53 0.25 0.71
C LEU A 101 -3.36 1.53 0.54
N GLY A 102 -2.71 2.71 0.46
CA GLY A 102 -3.39 3.97 0.15
C GLY A 102 -4.08 3.93 -1.22
N GLY A 103 -3.42 3.41 -2.25
CA GLY A 103 -4.01 3.22 -3.58
C GLY A 103 -5.17 2.24 -3.59
N LEU A 104 -5.07 1.16 -2.82
CA LEU A 104 -6.16 0.20 -2.64
C LEU A 104 -7.37 0.83 -1.94
N SER A 105 -7.13 1.64 -0.91
CA SER A 105 -8.19 2.37 -0.20
C SER A 105 -8.95 3.32 -1.14
N ILE A 106 -8.22 4.10 -1.97
CA ILE A 106 -8.84 4.94 -3.00
C ILE A 106 -9.71 4.11 -3.95
N THR A 107 -9.20 2.96 -4.38
CA THR A 107 -9.93 2.05 -5.30
C THR A 107 -11.23 1.55 -4.68
N ILE A 108 -11.21 1.23 -3.38
CA ILE A 108 -12.38 0.79 -2.65
C ILE A 108 -13.41 1.93 -2.53
N ASP A 109 -12.98 3.18 -2.40
CA ASP A 109 -13.86 4.33 -2.25
C ASP A 109 -14.36 4.94 -3.56
N LEU A 110 -13.80 4.53 -4.70
CA LEU A 110 -14.27 4.98 -6.00
C LEU A 110 -15.68 4.47 -6.29
N GLY A 111 -16.64 5.34 -6.47
CA GLY A 111 -18.03 4.98 -6.79
C GLY A 111 -18.15 4.09 -8.03
N ARG A 112 -17.33 4.38 -9.06
CA ARG A 112 -17.28 3.64 -10.35
C ARG A 112 -15.88 3.08 -10.59
N TYR A 113 -15.45 2.12 -9.78
CA TYR A 113 -14.11 1.53 -9.86
C TYR A 113 -13.79 0.89 -11.22
N TRP A 114 -14.81 0.42 -11.97
CA TRP A 114 -14.65 -0.12 -13.32
C TRP A 114 -14.20 0.92 -14.37
N ASN A 115 -14.29 2.22 -14.06
CA ASN A 115 -13.78 3.30 -14.90
C ASN A 115 -12.30 3.65 -14.61
N MET A 116 -11.63 2.97 -13.68
CA MET A 116 -10.21 3.21 -13.41
C MET A 116 -9.30 3.12 -14.64
N PRO A 117 -9.48 2.17 -15.58
CA PRO A 117 -8.67 2.13 -16.80
C PRO A 117 -8.76 3.41 -17.63
N ASN A 118 -9.84 4.18 -17.52
CA ASN A 118 -10.04 5.43 -18.27
C ASN A 118 -9.06 6.53 -17.84
N PHE A 119 -8.41 6.42 -16.69
CA PHE A 119 -7.35 7.34 -16.28
C PHE A 119 -6.12 7.28 -17.20
N PHE A 120 -5.93 6.19 -17.90
CA PHE A 120 -4.79 5.96 -18.79
C PHE A 120 -5.12 6.17 -20.28
N ILE A 121 -6.40 6.45 -20.62
CA ILE A 121 -6.84 6.60 -22.01
C ILE A 121 -6.92 8.09 -22.36
N PRO A 122 -6.03 8.60 -23.26
CA PRO A 122 -6.06 10.00 -23.68
C PRO A 122 -7.41 10.39 -24.28
N GLY A 123 -7.94 11.54 -23.87
CA GLY A 123 -9.21 12.10 -24.39
C GLY A 123 -10.46 11.70 -23.59
N ILE A 124 -10.37 10.74 -22.68
CA ILE A 124 -11.50 10.35 -21.81
C ILE A 124 -11.39 11.02 -20.44
N PHE A 125 -10.18 11.28 -19.96
CA PHE A 125 -9.94 11.89 -18.67
C PHE A 125 -9.93 13.44 -18.73
N ASN A 126 -10.32 14.07 -17.63
CA ASN A 126 -10.19 15.52 -17.48
C ASN A 126 -8.83 15.85 -16.84
N VAL A 127 -7.98 16.58 -17.58
CA VAL A 127 -6.61 16.96 -17.14
C VAL A 127 -6.62 17.83 -15.88
N ASN A 128 -7.72 18.55 -15.63
CA ASN A 128 -7.87 19.41 -14.46
C ASN A 128 -8.50 18.69 -13.25
N SER A 129 -8.59 17.35 -13.30
CA SER A 129 -9.14 16.56 -12.20
C SER A 129 -8.08 16.26 -11.17
N VAL A 130 -8.28 16.69 -9.93
CA VAL A 130 -7.43 16.36 -8.77
C VAL A 130 -7.37 14.85 -8.54
N LEU A 131 -8.46 14.14 -8.82
CA LEU A 131 -8.49 12.68 -8.71
C LEU A 131 -7.56 12.01 -9.73
N LEU A 132 -7.50 12.52 -10.95
CA LEU A 132 -6.58 12.04 -11.97
C LEU A 132 -5.12 12.26 -11.54
N GLU A 133 -4.79 13.46 -11.08
CA GLU A 133 -3.45 13.80 -10.60
C GLU A 133 -3.01 12.84 -9.48
N THR A 134 -3.85 12.64 -8.48
CA THR A 134 -3.58 11.74 -7.37
C THR A 134 -3.38 10.30 -7.85
N ALA A 135 -4.24 9.80 -8.73
CA ALA A 135 -4.16 8.42 -9.24
C ALA A 135 -2.88 8.19 -10.05
N VAL A 136 -2.51 9.13 -10.92
CA VAL A 136 -1.29 9.06 -11.73
C VAL A 136 -0.05 9.13 -10.85
N CYS A 137 0.01 10.08 -9.93
CA CYS A 137 1.13 10.21 -9.00
C CYS A 137 1.33 8.92 -8.19
N MET A 138 0.28 8.38 -7.59
CA MET A 138 0.37 7.15 -6.80
C MET A 138 0.83 5.96 -7.65
N THR A 139 0.32 5.83 -8.86
CA THR A 139 0.72 4.75 -9.77
C THR A 139 2.20 4.83 -10.11
N ILE A 140 2.71 6.03 -10.41
CA ILE A 140 4.12 6.25 -10.70
C ILE A 140 4.98 5.93 -9.48
N TYR A 141 4.61 6.41 -8.29
CA TYR A 141 5.35 6.14 -7.05
C TYR A 141 5.41 4.66 -6.71
N ILE A 142 4.30 3.94 -6.81
CA ILE A 142 4.26 2.47 -6.59
C ILE A 142 5.18 1.78 -7.59
N GLY A 143 5.13 2.17 -8.86
CA GLY A 143 5.99 1.61 -9.92
C GLY A 143 7.48 1.83 -9.66
N VAL A 144 7.88 3.06 -9.33
CA VAL A 144 9.27 3.39 -9.00
C VAL A 144 9.76 2.60 -7.78
N MET A 145 8.99 2.56 -6.71
CA MET A 145 9.35 1.82 -5.50
C MET A 145 9.44 0.31 -5.72
N ALA A 146 8.56 -0.25 -6.55
CA ALA A 146 8.64 -1.66 -6.92
C ALA A 146 9.93 -1.95 -7.71
N LEU A 147 10.31 -1.06 -8.62
CA LEU A 147 11.56 -1.17 -9.37
C LEU A 147 12.80 -1.02 -8.47
N GLU A 148 12.77 -0.15 -7.47
CA GLU A 148 13.86 0.00 -6.50
C GLU A 148 14.01 -1.24 -5.59
N LEU A 149 12.90 -1.88 -5.23
CA LEU A 149 12.93 -3.07 -4.39
C LEU A 149 13.30 -4.35 -5.17
N ALA A 150 13.02 -4.41 -6.47
CA ALA A 150 13.27 -5.59 -7.31
C ALA A 150 14.72 -6.08 -7.26
N PRO A 151 15.77 -5.26 -7.54
CA PRO A 151 17.16 -5.72 -7.51
C PRO A 151 17.59 -6.17 -6.11
N VAL A 152 17.06 -5.57 -5.07
CA VAL A 152 17.34 -5.95 -3.67
C VAL A 152 16.82 -7.35 -3.37
N SER A 153 15.65 -7.71 -3.91
CA SER A 153 15.06 -9.03 -3.75
C SER A 153 15.85 -10.10 -4.52
N TYR A 154 16.30 -9.80 -5.75
CA TYR A 154 17.05 -10.74 -6.57
C TYR A 154 18.44 -11.04 -6.02
N THR A 155 19.15 -10.08 -5.44
CA THR A 155 20.49 -10.31 -4.86
C THR A 155 20.48 -11.27 -3.68
N HIS A 156 19.38 -11.35 -2.93
CA HIS A 156 19.23 -12.32 -1.85
C HIS A 156 18.88 -13.75 -2.33
N LEU A 157 18.24 -13.86 -3.50
CA LEU A 157 17.89 -15.17 -4.09
C LEU A 157 19.06 -15.81 -4.86
N THR A 158 20.01 -15.00 -5.33
CA THR A 158 21.08 -15.47 -6.23
C THR A 158 22.47 -15.52 -5.58
N LEU A 159 22.65 -15.00 -4.37
CA LEU A 159 23.90 -15.19 -3.65
C LEU A 159 23.91 -16.61 -3.07
N PRO A 160 24.77 -17.52 -3.59
CA PRO A 160 25.03 -18.75 -2.90
C PRO A 160 25.64 -18.37 -1.56
N THR A 161 25.10 -18.94 -0.49
CA THR A 161 25.75 -18.93 0.82
C THR A 161 27.06 -19.66 0.72
N THR A 162 28.12 -19.00 0.23
CA THR A 162 29.47 -19.48 0.44
C THR A 162 29.82 -19.23 1.88
N PRO A 163 29.97 -20.28 2.69
CA PRO A 163 30.51 -20.09 4.04
C PRO A 163 31.98 -19.66 3.89
N TYR A 164 32.32 -18.53 4.47
CA TYR A 164 33.71 -18.18 4.75
C TYR A 164 34.20 -18.97 5.94
#